data_5f7da628d4bcff297ede9971a410f0e1
#
_entry.id   5f7da628d4bcff297ede9971a410f0e1
#
_cell.length_a   1.000
_cell.length_b   1.000
_cell.length_c   1.000
_cell.angle_alpha   90.00
_cell.angle_beta   90.00
_cell.angle_gamma   90.00
#
_symmetry.space_group_name_H-M   'P 1'
#
loop_
_entity.id
_entity.type
_entity.pdbx_description
1 polymer ?
#
loop_
_entity_poly.entity_id
_entity_poly.type
_entity_poly.pdbx_seq_one_letter_code
_entity_poly.pdbx_strand_id
1 'polypeptide(L)'
;MVWNKVTNVLDRSNEDSPGKNEIPLTMDALRQIIVNMSDAEVIKRPALDERTITLFYIRTLIDLERLNESVIGPLSVLSDNTVCECITASSISEVTSQQKAKLLLMQGSVRVHDDRIDRWWAVSLPSSLGRSIESSDTETIILGPKDSFSEKIDENITLIRRRLPTPDLKTEQYSVGSLSKTTIVIMYMEGITNPKHVAIAREKIEAIDYDMILEASHLGFFMEDHVHSVFPQFMQTDRPDASAYYLGTGKLVIMVGGTPFVLIAPMTFFHLFHSPEDYINRWLVASFLRLVRYLSFILSITLIPLYVALTTHHYQMVPLQILFVLLDSRSKLPFTPFWEACCMLITLEIMKEASLRMPAKSGQTLGVIGGIVIGQAAVEAGFASKVLIVLVGISAIASFLVPNYMITKANTIVHFALLILASYLGLLGVVLGIILLLIHLNGLSSLRQPYFAPVAPFFWRDWKDLFIRAPMPLLRSRPLFLNPLKKWRYSRRR
;
A
#
# COMPACT_ATOMS: atom_id res chain seq x y z
N MET A 1 -19.43 -25.73 31.11
CA MET A 1 -18.13 -26.21 31.65
C MET A 1 -16.93 -25.86 30.74
N VAL A 2 -17.13 -25.19 29.61
CA VAL A 2 -16.07 -24.79 28.67
C VAL A 2 -15.64 -23.30 28.84
N TRP A 3 -16.49 -22.47 29.41
CA TRP A 3 -16.22 -21.04 29.62
C TRP A 3 -15.24 -20.71 30.74
N ASN A 4 -15.12 -21.58 31.77
CA ASN A 4 -14.19 -21.37 32.90
C ASN A 4 -12.72 -21.75 32.60
N LYS A 5 -12.41 -22.31 31.41
CA LYS A 5 -11.01 -22.59 31.02
C LYS A 5 -10.36 -21.45 30.22
N VAL A 6 -11.14 -20.51 29.69
CA VAL A 6 -10.59 -19.38 28.91
C VAL A 6 -10.16 -18.23 29.83
N THR A 7 -10.85 -17.99 30.93
CA THR A 7 -10.47 -16.97 31.92
C THR A 7 -9.18 -17.34 32.68
N ASN A 8 -8.90 -18.61 32.89
CA ASN A 8 -7.67 -19.06 33.55
C ASN A 8 -6.40 -19.07 32.67
N VAL A 9 -6.52 -18.82 31.36
CA VAL A 9 -5.36 -18.71 30.47
C VAL A 9 -4.91 -17.25 30.35
N LEU A 10 -5.81 -16.29 30.55
CA LEU A 10 -5.47 -14.86 30.56
C LEU A 10 -4.84 -14.40 31.88
N ASP A 11 -5.17 -15.03 33.01
CA ASP A 11 -4.55 -14.75 34.31
C ASP A 11 -3.13 -15.35 34.49
N ARG A 12 -2.78 -16.38 33.70
CA ARG A 12 -1.44 -16.99 33.76
C ARG A 12 -0.37 -16.30 32.93
N SER A 13 -0.72 -15.25 32.15
CA SER A 13 0.26 -14.45 31.41
C SER A 13 0.79 -13.25 32.22
N ASN A 14 0.29 -13.01 33.43
CA ASN A 14 0.72 -11.91 34.31
C ASN A 14 1.61 -12.34 35.49
N GLU A 15 1.92 -13.62 35.64
CA GLU A 15 2.96 -14.07 36.58
C GLU A 15 4.25 -14.39 35.82
N ASP A 16 4.88 -13.36 35.22
CA ASP A 16 6.27 -13.46 34.82
C ASP A 16 7.14 -13.32 36.06
N SER A 17 7.86 -14.39 36.34
CA SER A 17 8.85 -14.57 37.39
C SER A 17 9.75 -13.33 37.60
N PRO A 18 9.96 -12.84 38.84
CA PRO A 18 10.90 -11.79 39.16
C PRO A 18 12.33 -12.35 39.01
N GLY A 19 13.07 -11.90 37.97
CA GLY A 19 14.46 -12.27 37.86
C GLY A 19 15.09 -12.30 36.49
N LYS A 20 14.89 -11.29 35.63
CA LYS A 20 15.81 -10.99 34.52
C LYS A 20 15.96 -9.48 34.43
N ASN A 21 17.14 -8.99 34.83
CA ASN A 21 17.72 -7.66 34.63
C ASN A 21 16.74 -6.64 34.01
N GLU A 22 15.83 -6.11 34.83
CA GLU A 22 15.02 -4.97 34.44
C GLU A 22 15.95 -3.77 34.33
N ILE A 23 16.20 -3.31 33.12
CA ILE A 23 16.99 -2.10 32.90
C ILE A 23 16.18 -0.94 33.44
N PRO A 24 16.75 -0.15 34.40
CA PRO A 24 16.05 0.97 34.99
C PRO A 24 15.69 2.00 33.90
N LEU A 25 14.56 2.66 34.09
CA LEU A 25 14.11 3.70 33.18
C LEU A 25 14.94 4.97 33.46
N THR A 26 15.64 5.44 32.42
CA THR A 26 16.42 6.67 32.45
C THR A 26 15.91 7.65 31.39
N MET A 27 16.16 8.96 31.63
CA MET A 27 15.81 10.03 30.69
C MET A 27 16.42 9.80 29.29
N ASP A 28 17.69 9.39 29.23
CA ASP A 28 18.40 9.14 27.97
C ASP A 28 17.84 7.93 27.23
N ALA A 29 17.42 6.89 27.97
CA ALA A 29 16.79 5.72 27.36
C ALA A 29 15.46 6.08 26.67
N LEU A 30 14.63 6.94 27.26
CA LEU A 30 13.41 7.44 26.63
C LEU A 30 13.70 8.34 25.42
N ARG A 31 14.68 9.23 25.52
CA ARG A 31 15.10 10.06 24.37
C ARG A 31 15.56 9.21 23.19
N GLN A 32 16.34 8.14 23.43
CA GLN A 32 16.76 7.22 22.38
C GLN A 32 15.57 6.52 21.69
N ILE A 33 14.52 6.20 22.44
CA ILE A 33 13.33 5.55 21.88
C ILE A 33 12.61 6.45 20.86
N ILE A 34 12.51 7.75 21.17
CA ILE A 34 11.77 8.73 20.37
C ILE A 34 12.61 9.38 19.25
N VAL A 35 13.90 9.06 19.14
CA VAL A 35 14.75 9.52 18.04
C VAL A 35 14.13 9.12 16.69
N ASN A 36 14.10 10.06 15.76
CA ASN A 36 13.49 9.91 14.43
C ASN A 36 11.97 9.59 14.49
N MET A 37 11.27 10.15 15.49
CA MET A 37 9.82 10.14 15.57
C MET A 37 9.32 11.59 15.56
N SER A 38 8.85 12.08 14.43
CA SER A 38 8.34 13.46 14.27
C SER A 38 7.06 13.72 15.05
N ASP A 39 6.34 12.67 15.42
CA ASP A 39 5.11 12.70 16.21
C ASP A 39 5.34 12.49 17.72
N ALA A 40 6.59 12.30 18.16
CA ALA A 40 6.94 12.23 19.59
C ALA A 40 7.31 13.61 20.12
N GLU A 41 6.75 13.96 21.25
CA GLU A 41 6.96 15.27 21.90
C GLU A 41 7.50 15.10 23.32
N VAL A 42 8.36 16.04 23.69
CA VAL A 42 8.92 16.18 25.06
C VAL A 42 8.66 17.60 25.54
N ILE A 43 7.82 17.73 26.54
CA ILE A 43 7.47 19.02 27.13
C ILE A 43 8.02 19.10 28.54
N LYS A 44 8.69 20.19 28.88
CA LYS A 44 9.08 20.53 30.25
C LYS A 44 8.17 21.62 30.79
N ARG A 45 7.64 21.42 31.98
CA ARG A 45 6.78 22.39 32.66
C ARG A 45 7.31 22.62 34.09
N PRO A 46 7.53 23.86 34.49
CA PRO A 46 7.77 24.17 35.89
C PRO A 46 6.46 24.08 36.67
N ALA A 47 6.50 23.49 37.87
CA ALA A 47 5.43 23.53 38.83
C ALA A 47 5.59 24.76 39.77
N LEU A 48 4.57 25.07 40.56
CA LEU A 48 4.60 26.25 41.47
C LEU A 48 5.76 26.20 42.50
N ASP A 49 6.23 25.00 42.86
CA ASP A 49 7.33 24.78 43.82
C ASP A 49 8.72 24.66 43.16
N GLU A 50 8.89 25.23 41.94
CA GLU A 50 10.12 25.26 41.15
C GLU A 50 10.63 23.88 40.66
N ARG A 51 9.92 22.75 40.98
CA ARG A 51 10.27 21.47 40.39
C ARG A 51 9.97 21.44 38.88
N THR A 52 10.80 20.74 38.13
CA THR A 52 10.59 20.58 36.68
C THR A 52 9.95 19.22 36.40
N ILE A 53 8.80 19.23 35.73
CA ILE A 53 8.12 18.02 35.30
C ILE A 53 8.33 17.85 33.79
N THR A 54 8.83 16.68 33.42
CA THR A 54 9.08 16.35 32.01
C THR A 54 8.04 15.34 31.52
N LEU A 55 7.33 15.69 30.45
CA LEU A 55 6.30 14.87 29.82
C LEU A 55 6.85 14.30 28.52
N PHE A 56 6.73 12.97 28.31
CA PHE A 56 7.04 12.29 27.06
C PHE A 56 5.79 11.62 26.54
N TYR A 57 5.45 11.88 25.27
CA TYR A 57 4.29 11.27 24.66
C TYR A 57 4.41 11.24 23.12
N ILE A 58 3.57 10.40 22.50
CA ILE A 58 3.40 10.37 21.05
C ILE A 58 2.10 11.09 20.75
N ARG A 59 2.19 12.25 20.12
CA ARG A 59 1.08 13.18 19.84
C ARG A 59 -0.08 12.48 19.13
N THR A 60 0.21 11.63 18.17
CA THR A 60 -0.78 10.91 17.36
C THR A 60 -1.53 9.82 18.13
N LEU A 61 -0.98 9.30 19.24
CA LEU A 61 -1.59 8.23 20.01
C LEU A 61 -2.39 8.69 21.23
N ILE A 62 -2.26 9.95 21.64
CA ILE A 62 -2.91 10.49 22.82
C ILE A 62 -4.02 11.50 22.48
N ASP A 63 -4.93 11.67 23.41
CA ASP A 63 -5.95 12.71 23.40
C ASP A 63 -5.36 13.99 24.00
N LEU A 64 -5.10 14.99 23.16
CA LEU A 64 -4.46 16.25 23.57
C LEU A 64 -5.36 17.12 24.46
N GLU A 65 -6.70 17.07 24.29
CA GLU A 65 -7.62 17.79 25.15
C GLU A 65 -7.57 17.23 26.56
N ARG A 66 -7.69 15.91 26.70
CA ARG A 66 -7.55 15.22 27.98
C ARG A 66 -6.16 15.38 28.60
N LEU A 67 -5.09 15.46 27.79
CA LEU A 67 -3.75 15.74 28.28
C LEU A 67 -3.71 17.11 28.97
N ASN A 68 -4.28 18.13 28.33
CA ASN A 68 -4.33 19.47 28.89
C ASN A 68 -5.17 19.55 30.16
N GLU A 69 -6.38 18.96 30.15
CA GLU A 69 -7.32 19.02 31.26
C GLU A 69 -6.90 18.16 32.46
N SER A 70 -6.46 16.93 32.20
CA SER A 70 -6.22 15.94 33.26
C SER A 70 -4.78 15.86 33.74
N VAL A 71 -3.82 16.37 32.98
CA VAL A 71 -2.38 16.27 33.32
C VAL A 71 -1.73 17.66 33.40
N ILE A 72 -1.71 18.43 32.30
CA ILE A 72 -0.95 19.69 32.26
C ILE A 72 -1.58 20.75 33.19
N GLY A 73 -2.90 20.92 33.15
CA GLY A 73 -3.61 21.85 34.02
C GLY A 73 -3.38 21.58 35.52
N PRO A 74 -3.66 20.37 36.01
CA PRO A 74 -3.38 20.02 37.41
C PRO A 74 -1.91 20.14 37.83
N LEU A 75 -0.98 19.76 36.93
CA LEU A 75 0.46 19.87 37.22
C LEU A 75 0.97 21.30 37.33
N SER A 76 0.32 22.25 36.66
CA SER A 76 0.68 23.68 36.74
C SER A 76 0.38 24.29 38.10
N VAL A 77 -0.54 23.71 38.88
CA VAL A 77 -0.96 24.14 40.23
C VAL A 77 -0.31 23.26 41.32
N LEU A 78 0.59 22.35 40.93
CA LEU A 78 1.24 21.42 41.86
C LEU A 78 2.09 22.19 42.87
N SER A 79 1.78 22.02 44.16
CA SER A 79 2.55 22.48 45.29
C SER A 79 3.13 21.26 46.00
N ASP A 80 3.21 21.19 47.32
CA ASP A 80 3.87 20.12 48.06
C ASP A 80 3.32 18.67 47.86
N ASN A 81 2.29 18.47 47.08
CA ASN A 81 1.68 17.16 46.82
C ASN A 81 2.51 16.29 45.86
N THR A 82 2.22 15.00 45.81
CA THR A 82 2.82 14.09 44.84
C THR A 82 2.15 14.25 43.45
N VAL A 83 2.93 14.04 42.38
CA VAL A 83 2.43 14.12 40.98
C VAL A 83 1.18 13.23 40.80
N CYS A 84 1.16 12.07 41.44
CA CYS A 84 0.04 11.11 41.32
C CYS A 84 -1.26 11.63 41.96
N GLU A 85 -1.21 12.46 42.99
CA GLU A 85 -2.40 13.00 43.69
C GLU A 85 -3.02 14.18 42.91
N CYS A 86 -2.22 14.89 42.13
CA CYS A 86 -2.71 16.05 41.36
C CYS A 86 -3.32 15.66 40.03
N ILE A 87 -2.86 14.58 39.41
CA ILE A 87 -3.38 14.15 38.08
C ILE A 87 -4.78 13.55 38.27
N THR A 88 -5.76 14.09 37.56
CA THR A 88 -7.16 13.68 37.64
C THR A 88 -7.54 12.52 36.69
N ALA A 89 -6.57 11.98 35.95
CA ALA A 89 -6.79 10.87 35.02
C ALA A 89 -7.08 9.56 35.78
N SER A 90 -8.00 8.76 35.24
CA SER A 90 -8.49 7.52 35.87
C SER A 90 -7.47 6.38 35.97
N SER A 91 -6.41 6.42 35.17
CA SER A 91 -5.40 5.35 35.10
C SER A 91 -4.00 5.92 35.19
N ILE A 92 -3.41 5.81 36.38
CA ILE A 92 -2.04 6.20 36.67
C ILE A 92 -1.31 4.99 37.23
N SER A 93 -0.09 4.74 36.79
CA SER A 93 0.76 3.66 37.29
C SER A 93 2.21 4.10 37.35
N GLU A 94 2.93 3.72 38.42
CA GLU A 94 4.37 3.91 38.52
C GLU A 94 5.10 2.95 37.58
N VAL A 95 6.15 3.46 36.92
CA VAL A 95 6.90 2.70 35.92
C VAL A 95 8.39 2.78 36.24
N THR A 96 8.97 1.63 36.55
CA THR A 96 10.39 1.48 36.87
C THR A 96 11.19 0.85 35.73
N SER A 97 10.52 0.06 34.87
CA SER A 97 11.17 -0.72 33.82
C SER A 97 11.08 -0.03 32.44
N GLN A 98 12.22 0.01 31.73
CA GLN A 98 12.30 0.55 30.37
C GLN A 98 11.38 -0.20 29.39
N GLN A 99 11.23 -1.52 29.53
CA GLN A 99 10.37 -2.32 28.63
C GLN A 99 8.89 -1.96 28.82
N LYS A 100 8.45 -1.82 30.10
CA LYS A 100 7.09 -1.41 30.43
C LYS A 100 6.82 0.02 29.95
N ALA A 101 7.80 0.92 30.08
CA ALA A 101 7.72 2.28 29.56
C ALA A 101 7.51 2.31 28.04
N LYS A 102 8.29 1.53 27.28
CA LYS A 102 8.14 1.41 25.82
C LYS A 102 6.74 0.95 25.42
N LEU A 103 6.27 -0.15 26.01
CA LEU A 103 4.97 -0.73 25.68
C LEU A 103 3.83 0.27 25.91
N LEU A 104 3.79 0.86 27.09
CA LEU A 104 2.72 1.79 27.46
C LEU A 104 2.77 3.09 26.64
N LEU A 105 3.97 3.57 26.23
CA LEU A 105 4.09 4.73 25.33
C LEU A 105 3.44 4.45 23.97
N MET A 106 3.64 3.24 23.43
CA MET A 106 3.02 2.80 22.16
C MET A 106 1.52 2.53 22.29
N GLN A 107 0.99 2.42 23.51
CA GLN A 107 -0.44 2.25 23.78
C GLN A 107 -1.19 3.57 24.03
N GLY A 108 -0.53 4.73 23.82
CA GLY A 108 -1.15 6.04 24.03
C GLY A 108 -1.14 6.49 25.49
N SER A 109 -0.04 6.22 26.20
CA SER A 109 0.17 6.75 27.55
C SER A 109 1.24 7.84 27.55
N VAL A 110 1.02 8.85 28.37
CA VAL A 110 1.98 9.92 28.67
C VAL A 110 2.91 9.47 29.78
N ARG A 111 4.21 9.71 29.63
CA ARG A 111 5.22 9.52 30.67
C ARG A 111 5.45 10.83 31.39
N VAL A 112 5.27 10.81 32.66
CA VAL A 112 5.49 11.95 33.55
C VAL A 112 6.69 11.66 34.43
N HIS A 113 7.71 12.50 34.39
CA HIS A 113 8.90 12.44 35.21
C HIS A 113 8.95 13.65 36.14
N ASP A 114 9.16 13.40 37.40
CA ASP A 114 9.42 14.43 38.43
C ASP A 114 10.92 14.45 38.74
N ASP A 115 11.58 15.54 38.38
CA ASP A 115 13.04 15.70 38.56
C ASP A 115 13.46 15.72 40.05
N ARG A 116 12.55 16.05 40.97
CA ARG A 116 12.86 16.15 42.44
C ARG A 116 12.92 14.78 43.11
N ILE A 117 12.02 13.84 42.68
CA ILE A 117 11.87 12.52 43.30
C ILE A 117 12.53 11.44 42.43
N ASP A 118 12.88 11.77 41.17
CA ASP A 118 13.40 10.85 40.14
C ASP A 118 12.48 9.62 39.92
N ARG A 119 11.17 9.87 39.86
CA ARG A 119 10.17 8.83 39.62
C ARG A 119 9.41 9.06 38.31
N TRP A 120 8.94 7.95 37.78
CA TRP A 120 8.21 7.91 36.51
C TRP A 120 6.79 7.39 36.67
N TRP A 121 5.84 8.10 36.13
CA TRP A 121 4.45 7.68 36.04
C TRP A 121 4.00 7.53 34.60
N ALA A 122 3.07 6.63 34.39
CA ALA A 122 2.35 6.46 33.15
C ALA A 122 0.89 6.87 33.35
N VAL A 123 0.43 7.79 32.56
CA VAL A 123 -0.96 8.22 32.49
C VAL A 123 -1.54 7.76 31.17
N SER A 124 -2.55 6.91 31.22
CA SER A 124 -3.19 6.38 29.99
C SER A 124 -4.23 7.37 29.45
N LEU A 125 -3.97 7.92 28.27
CA LEU A 125 -4.82 8.88 27.58
C LEU A 125 -4.92 8.54 26.09
N PRO A 126 -5.38 7.32 25.74
CA PRO A 126 -5.42 6.92 24.32
C PRO A 126 -6.35 7.82 23.53
N SER A 127 -5.91 8.27 22.34
CA SER A 127 -6.75 9.03 21.44
C SER A 127 -7.93 8.18 21.00
N SER A 128 -9.14 8.75 21.02
CA SER A 128 -10.26 8.19 20.30
C SER A 128 -10.16 8.69 18.85
N LEU A 129 -10.15 7.81 17.87
CA LEU A 129 -10.39 8.23 16.49
C LEU A 129 -11.84 8.72 16.44
N GLY A 130 -12.01 10.03 16.45
CA GLY A 130 -13.33 10.68 16.67
C GLY A 130 -14.30 10.57 15.49
N ARG A 131 -13.94 9.90 14.39
CA ARG A 131 -14.78 9.72 13.21
C ARG A 131 -15.01 8.24 12.91
N SER A 132 -16.19 7.91 12.39
CA SER A 132 -16.44 6.62 11.77
C SER A 132 -15.40 6.39 10.67
N ILE A 133 -14.62 5.34 10.81
CA ILE A 133 -13.63 4.93 9.80
C ILE A 133 -14.43 4.57 8.54
N GLU A 134 -14.23 5.32 7.46
CA GLU A 134 -14.89 5.05 6.18
C GLU A 134 -14.24 3.81 5.54
N SER A 135 -15.02 3.08 4.76
CA SER A 135 -14.50 1.93 4.01
C SER A 135 -13.78 2.42 2.74
N SER A 136 -12.71 1.73 2.34
CA SER A 136 -12.06 1.98 1.06
C SER A 136 -13.04 1.76 -0.09
N ASP A 137 -13.20 2.78 -0.92
CA ASP A 137 -13.99 2.73 -2.15
C ASP A 137 -13.15 2.30 -3.36
N THR A 138 -11.82 2.46 -3.29
CA THR A 138 -10.90 2.22 -4.38
C THR A 138 -10.35 0.79 -4.40
N GLU A 139 -10.08 0.22 -3.22
CA GLU A 139 -9.58 -1.14 -3.02
C GLU A 139 -10.57 -1.97 -2.21
N THR A 140 -11.75 -2.23 -2.77
CA THR A 140 -12.78 -3.02 -2.09
C THR A 140 -12.35 -4.46 -1.89
N ILE A 141 -12.47 -4.96 -0.67
CA ILE A 141 -12.24 -6.37 -0.32
C ILE A 141 -13.47 -6.97 0.34
N ILE A 142 -13.67 -8.27 0.08
CA ILE A 142 -14.79 -9.02 0.66
C ILE A 142 -14.48 -9.41 2.09
N LEU A 143 -13.24 -9.88 2.34
CA LEU A 143 -12.76 -10.34 3.65
C LEU A 143 -11.58 -9.50 4.12
N GLY A 144 -11.64 -8.99 5.34
CA GLY A 144 -10.55 -8.24 5.97
C GLY A 144 -10.98 -6.89 6.57
N PRO A 145 -10.03 -6.12 7.10
CA PRO A 145 -10.29 -4.76 7.58
C PRO A 145 -10.79 -3.88 6.45
N LYS A 146 -11.81 -3.08 6.70
CA LYS A 146 -12.42 -2.17 5.70
C LYS A 146 -12.00 -0.72 5.88
N ASP A 147 -11.26 -0.42 6.93
CA ASP A 147 -10.83 0.93 7.23
C ASP A 147 -9.87 1.48 6.16
N SER A 148 -10.06 2.75 5.83
CA SER A 148 -9.22 3.52 4.90
C SER A 148 -8.55 4.69 5.60
N PHE A 149 -7.52 5.24 4.96
CA PHE A 149 -6.91 6.49 5.36
C PHE A 149 -7.85 7.69 5.13
N SER A 150 -7.60 8.77 5.87
CA SER A 150 -8.27 10.06 5.74
C SER A 150 -7.32 11.11 5.15
N GLU A 151 -7.82 12.33 4.92
CA GLU A 151 -6.99 13.47 4.51
C GLU A 151 -6.08 13.99 5.62
N LYS A 152 -6.35 13.59 6.89
CA LYS A 152 -5.57 14.03 8.05
C LYS A 152 -4.39 13.10 8.32
N ILE A 153 -3.20 13.61 8.14
CA ILE A 153 -1.97 12.84 8.26
C ILE A 153 -1.75 12.23 9.66
N ASP A 154 -2.14 12.94 10.72
CA ASP A 154 -2.02 12.47 12.10
C ASP A 154 -2.94 11.27 12.39
N GLU A 155 -4.17 11.27 11.84
CA GLU A 155 -5.08 10.12 11.92
C GLU A 155 -4.48 8.91 11.18
N ASN A 156 -3.88 9.14 10.01
CA ASN A 156 -3.25 8.09 9.21
C ASN A 156 -2.05 7.46 9.92
N ILE A 157 -1.19 8.27 10.55
CA ILE A 157 -0.10 7.78 11.39
C ILE A 157 -0.64 6.94 12.55
N THR A 158 -1.70 7.41 13.20
CA THR A 158 -2.36 6.69 14.31
C THR A 158 -2.87 5.31 13.87
N LEU A 159 -3.50 5.21 12.70
CA LEU A 159 -3.99 3.94 12.14
C LEU A 159 -2.87 2.92 11.93
N ILE A 160 -1.70 3.37 11.45
CA ILE A 160 -0.53 2.49 11.30
C ILE A 160 0.08 2.13 12.65
N ARG A 161 0.27 3.10 13.56
CA ARG A 161 0.85 2.85 14.88
C ARG A 161 0.03 1.87 15.72
N ARG A 162 -1.30 1.90 15.61
CA ARG A 162 -2.18 0.93 16.28
C ARG A 162 -1.99 -0.49 15.77
N ARG A 163 -1.63 -0.68 14.48
CA ARG A 163 -1.33 -1.99 13.91
C ARG A 163 0.08 -2.47 14.19
N LEU A 164 1.00 -1.52 14.34
CA LEU A 164 2.42 -1.75 14.59
C LEU A 164 2.85 -0.99 15.86
N PRO A 165 2.42 -1.43 17.07
CA PRO A 165 2.72 -0.75 18.33
C PRO A 165 4.17 -1.04 18.76
N THR A 166 5.14 -0.56 17.98
CA THR A 166 6.57 -0.75 18.23
C THR A 166 7.32 0.58 18.13
N PRO A 167 8.30 0.83 18.98
CA PRO A 167 9.15 2.01 18.89
C PRO A 167 10.10 1.99 17.69
N ASP A 168 10.25 0.83 17.02
CA ASP A 168 11.05 0.70 15.82
C ASP A 168 10.37 1.34 14.60
N LEU A 169 9.07 1.69 14.70
CA LEU A 169 8.36 2.44 13.67
C LEU A 169 8.73 3.92 13.77
N LYS A 170 9.54 4.37 12.82
CA LYS A 170 10.05 5.75 12.73
C LYS A 170 9.23 6.57 11.75
N THR A 171 9.17 7.88 12.02
CA THR A 171 8.45 8.88 11.23
C THR A 171 9.33 10.09 11.03
N GLU A 172 9.58 10.47 9.78
CA GLU A 172 10.31 11.69 9.43
C GLU A 172 9.38 12.63 8.67
N GLN A 173 9.28 13.86 9.13
CA GLN A 173 8.38 14.87 8.56
C GLN A 173 9.16 15.89 7.74
N TYR A 174 8.62 16.21 6.56
CA TYR A 174 9.12 17.19 5.62
C TYR A 174 8.01 18.16 5.23
N SER A 175 8.37 19.33 4.77
CA SER A 175 7.43 20.29 4.18
C SER A 175 7.91 20.64 2.78
N VAL A 176 7.07 20.38 1.77
CA VAL A 176 7.40 20.58 0.34
C VAL A 176 6.38 21.50 -0.30
N GLY A 177 6.85 22.26 -1.30
CA GLY A 177 6.05 23.28 -1.98
C GLY A 177 6.20 24.66 -1.37
N SER A 178 6.64 25.64 -2.17
CA SER A 178 6.83 27.02 -1.70
C SER A 178 5.51 27.69 -1.32
N LEU A 179 4.42 27.38 -2.02
CA LEU A 179 3.08 27.91 -1.77
C LEU A 179 2.25 26.95 -0.89
N SER A 180 2.21 25.66 -1.20
CA SER A 180 1.34 24.71 -0.50
C SER A 180 1.87 24.32 0.88
N LYS A 181 3.20 24.34 1.07
CA LYS A 181 3.87 23.87 2.30
C LYS A 181 3.31 22.52 2.79
N THR A 182 3.09 21.60 1.85
CA THR A 182 2.45 20.33 2.10
C THR A 182 3.31 19.48 3.01
N THR A 183 2.72 18.97 4.07
CA THR A 183 3.38 18.06 5.00
C THR A 183 3.51 16.68 4.37
N ILE A 184 4.73 16.15 4.36
CA ILE A 184 5.04 14.79 3.91
C ILE A 184 5.66 14.04 5.06
N VAL A 185 5.23 12.79 5.29
CA VAL A 185 5.80 11.93 6.33
C VAL A 185 6.29 10.64 5.71
N ILE A 186 7.58 10.34 5.91
CA ILE A 186 8.18 9.03 5.59
C ILE A 186 8.07 8.16 6.83
N MET A 187 7.44 6.98 6.68
CA MET A 187 7.40 5.95 7.73
C MET A 187 8.23 4.74 7.32
N TYR A 188 9.01 4.20 8.26
CA TYR A 188 9.82 3.00 8.06
C TYR A 188 10.08 2.26 9.35
N MET A 189 10.48 0.99 9.23
CA MET A 189 10.83 0.13 10.37
C MET A 189 12.34 0.13 10.59
N GLU A 190 12.81 0.78 11.65
CA GLU A 190 14.21 0.75 12.07
C GLU A 190 14.63 -0.70 12.37
N GLY A 191 15.86 -1.08 12.00
CA GLY A 191 16.36 -2.44 12.15
C GLY A 191 15.79 -3.46 11.16
N ILE A 192 14.81 -3.08 10.30
CA ILE A 192 14.27 -3.91 9.22
C ILE A 192 14.51 -3.29 7.85
N THR A 193 14.07 -2.05 7.68
CA THR A 193 14.18 -1.32 6.41
C THR A 193 15.64 -1.05 6.07
N ASN A 194 16.00 -1.16 4.79
CA ASN A 194 17.32 -0.82 4.31
C ASN A 194 17.54 0.70 4.40
N PRO A 195 18.56 1.19 5.13
CA PRO A 195 18.81 2.63 5.30
C PRO A 195 19.05 3.37 3.98
N LYS A 196 19.56 2.67 2.95
CA LYS A 196 19.77 3.24 1.62
C LYS A 196 18.47 3.71 0.97
N HIS A 197 17.36 2.95 1.13
CA HIS A 197 16.06 3.35 0.58
C HIS A 197 15.53 4.58 1.29
N VAL A 198 15.70 4.68 2.62
CA VAL A 198 15.32 5.85 3.41
C VAL A 198 16.11 7.08 2.95
N ALA A 199 17.43 6.95 2.79
CA ALA A 199 18.30 8.03 2.34
C ALA A 199 17.93 8.53 0.92
N ILE A 200 17.65 7.60 -0.01
CA ILE A 200 17.22 7.95 -1.38
C ILE A 200 15.85 8.66 -1.35
N ALA A 201 14.90 8.17 -0.55
CA ALA A 201 13.60 8.81 -0.44
C ALA A 201 13.71 10.23 0.13
N ARG A 202 14.58 10.42 1.14
CA ARG A 202 14.87 11.74 1.73
C ARG A 202 15.51 12.67 0.69
N GLU A 203 16.57 12.22 0.02
CA GLU A 203 17.26 12.96 -1.04
C GLU A 203 16.28 13.44 -2.12
N LYS A 204 15.38 12.56 -2.56
CA LYS A 204 14.40 12.87 -3.59
C LYS A 204 13.35 13.88 -3.12
N ILE A 205 12.87 13.77 -1.88
CA ILE A 205 11.88 14.72 -1.33
C ILE A 205 12.50 16.09 -1.12
N GLU A 206 13.73 16.16 -0.60
CA GLU A 206 14.46 17.42 -0.38
C GLU A 206 14.86 18.10 -1.69
N ALA A 207 15.03 17.34 -2.77
CA ALA A 207 15.35 17.87 -4.10
C ALA A 207 14.14 18.44 -4.87
N ILE A 208 12.92 18.31 -4.35
CA ILE A 208 11.72 18.83 -5.03
C ILE A 208 11.69 20.34 -4.91
N ASP A 209 11.89 21.01 -6.04
CA ASP A 209 11.71 22.46 -6.20
C ASP A 209 10.44 22.71 -7.04
N TYR A 210 9.29 22.74 -6.36
CA TYR A 210 7.99 22.98 -6.98
C TYR A 210 7.09 23.76 -6.01
N ASP A 211 6.15 24.53 -6.54
CA ASP A 211 5.32 25.45 -5.75
C ASP A 211 4.19 24.73 -5.00
N MET A 212 3.56 23.72 -5.60
CA MET A 212 2.37 23.06 -5.03
C MET A 212 2.39 21.54 -5.19
N ILE A 213 2.37 20.82 -4.08
CA ILE A 213 2.12 19.37 -4.01
C ILE A 213 0.73 19.18 -3.38
N LEU A 214 -0.24 18.73 -4.18
CA LEU A 214 -1.64 18.63 -3.76
C LEU A 214 -2.07 17.21 -3.43
N GLU A 215 -1.36 16.21 -3.96
CA GLU A 215 -1.75 14.81 -3.86
C GLU A 215 -0.53 13.88 -3.85
N ALA A 216 -0.74 12.66 -3.36
CA ALA A 216 0.29 11.62 -3.31
C ALA A 216 0.86 11.30 -4.70
N SER A 217 0.03 11.27 -5.75
CA SER A 217 0.48 11.00 -7.13
C SER A 217 1.44 12.08 -7.62
N HIS A 218 1.21 13.37 -7.29
CA HIS A 218 2.13 14.45 -7.66
C HIS A 218 3.51 14.23 -7.05
N LEU A 219 3.56 13.89 -5.75
CA LEU A 219 4.81 13.55 -5.09
C LEU A 219 5.48 12.35 -5.77
N GLY A 220 4.69 11.31 -6.10
CA GLY A 220 5.16 10.12 -6.79
C GLY A 220 5.89 10.44 -8.08
N PHE A 221 5.34 11.30 -8.93
CA PHE A 221 5.95 11.70 -10.21
C PHE A 221 7.31 12.38 -10.04
N PHE A 222 7.48 13.22 -9.01
CA PHE A 222 8.80 13.81 -8.71
C PHE A 222 9.80 12.81 -8.14
N MET A 223 9.31 11.77 -7.48
CA MET A 223 10.15 10.74 -6.87
C MET A 223 10.48 9.58 -7.79
N GLU A 224 9.85 9.45 -8.95
CA GLU A 224 10.12 8.37 -9.91
C GLU A 224 11.55 8.42 -10.45
N ASP A 225 12.13 7.24 -10.70
CA ASP A 225 13.45 7.10 -11.32
C ASP A 225 13.37 7.24 -12.84
N HIS A 226 12.21 6.88 -13.43
CA HIS A 226 11.96 6.84 -14.88
C HIS A 226 10.64 7.54 -15.23
N VAL A 227 10.67 8.85 -15.38
CA VAL A 227 9.49 9.72 -15.60
C VAL A 227 8.71 9.38 -16.88
N HIS A 228 9.39 8.86 -17.92
CA HIS A 228 8.75 8.55 -19.22
C HIS A 228 8.14 7.14 -19.27
N SER A 229 8.21 6.37 -18.17
CA SER A 229 7.60 5.06 -18.14
C SER A 229 6.10 5.16 -17.89
N VAL A 230 5.33 4.32 -18.60
CA VAL A 230 3.89 4.17 -18.35
C VAL A 230 3.59 3.31 -17.13
N PHE A 231 4.59 2.59 -16.59
CA PHE A 231 4.42 1.73 -15.43
C PHE A 231 4.68 2.51 -14.13
N PRO A 232 3.79 2.39 -13.14
CA PRO A 232 3.94 3.07 -11.86
C PRO A 232 5.15 2.52 -11.10
N GLN A 233 5.97 3.40 -10.54
CA GLN A 233 7.16 3.02 -9.76
C GLN A 233 6.90 3.08 -8.24
N PHE A 234 5.73 3.58 -7.83
CA PHE A 234 5.22 3.57 -6.47
C PHE A 234 3.87 2.86 -6.44
N MET A 235 3.63 2.08 -5.40
CA MET A 235 2.30 1.55 -5.14
C MET A 235 1.50 2.58 -4.36
N GLN A 236 0.36 2.96 -4.88
CA GLN A 236 -0.58 3.85 -4.21
C GLN A 236 -1.69 3.02 -3.56
N THR A 237 -2.01 3.32 -2.30
CA THR A 237 -3.08 2.63 -1.57
C THR A 237 -3.72 3.59 -0.55
N ASP A 238 -5.01 3.40 -0.30
CA ASP A 238 -5.76 4.05 0.78
C ASP A 238 -5.94 3.15 2.01
N ARG A 239 -5.26 1.97 2.04
CA ARG A 239 -5.45 0.93 3.05
C ARG A 239 -4.36 0.90 4.11
N PRO A 240 -4.71 1.13 5.40
CA PRO A 240 -3.75 1.06 6.51
C PRO A 240 -3.21 -0.35 6.78
N ASP A 241 -3.99 -1.42 6.52
CA ASP A 241 -3.56 -2.81 6.72
C ASP A 241 -2.48 -3.22 5.70
N ALA A 242 -2.66 -2.86 4.42
CA ALA A 242 -1.65 -3.07 3.38
C ALA A 242 -0.36 -2.31 3.70
N SER A 243 -0.47 -1.05 4.10
CA SER A 243 0.67 -0.20 4.49
C SER A 243 1.45 -0.78 5.67
N ALA A 244 0.75 -1.24 6.72
CA ALA A 244 1.37 -1.89 7.87
C ALA A 244 2.08 -3.20 7.49
N TYR A 245 1.47 -4.01 6.61
CA TYR A 245 2.10 -5.22 6.10
C TYR A 245 3.41 -4.92 5.36
N TYR A 246 3.40 -3.95 4.46
CA TYR A 246 4.58 -3.58 3.68
C TYR A 246 5.69 -2.96 4.53
N LEU A 247 5.37 -2.14 5.54
CA LEU A 247 6.34 -1.68 6.54
C LEU A 247 7.01 -2.86 7.25
N GLY A 248 6.23 -3.86 7.65
CA GLY A 248 6.75 -5.08 8.27
C GLY A 248 7.66 -5.92 7.34
N THR A 249 7.56 -5.74 6.01
CA THR A 249 8.47 -6.37 5.03
C THR A 249 9.76 -5.60 4.80
N GLY A 250 9.84 -4.34 5.24
CA GLY A 250 11.01 -3.47 5.09
C GLY A 250 10.89 -2.42 3.98
N LYS A 251 9.67 -2.16 3.48
CA LYS A 251 9.38 -1.04 2.59
C LYS A 251 9.14 0.25 3.35
N LEU A 252 9.10 1.36 2.62
CA LEU A 252 8.72 2.69 3.09
C LEU A 252 7.25 2.94 2.80
N VAL A 253 6.60 3.71 3.66
CA VAL A 253 5.30 4.34 3.42
C VAL A 253 5.49 5.84 3.47
N ILE A 254 5.05 6.54 2.44
CA ILE A 254 5.16 7.98 2.32
C ILE A 254 3.75 8.54 2.28
N MET A 255 3.42 9.34 3.28
CA MET A 255 2.13 10.01 3.43
C MET A 255 2.24 11.45 2.99
N VAL A 256 1.19 11.94 2.37
CA VAL A 256 1.04 13.35 1.94
C VAL A 256 -0.18 13.93 2.63
N GLY A 257 -0.05 15.11 3.22
CA GLY A 257 -1.18 15.78 3.87
C GLY A 257 -2.24 16.21 2.86
N GLY A 258 -3.52 16.09 3.22
CA GLY A 258 -4.64 16.47 2.37
C GLY A 258 -5.12 15.40 1.38
N THR A 259 -4.58 14.17 1.47
CA THR A 259 -5.00 13.04 0.63
C THR A 259 -5.09 11.75 1.43
N PRO A 260 -6.09 10.89 1.16
CA PRO A 260 -6.21 9.58 1.80
C PRO A 260 -5.25 8.53 1.21
N PHE A 261 -4.53 8.88 0.14
CA PHE A 261 -3.63 7.96 -0.51
C PHE A 261 -2.21 8.07 0.04
N VAL A 262 -1.56 6.92 0.18
CA VAL A 262 -0.15 6.83 0.57
C VAL A 262 0.65 6.10 -0.50
N LEU A 263 1.93 6.45 -0.62
CA LEU A 263 2.86 5.80 -1.53
C LEU A 263 3.69 4.76 -0.79
N ILE A 264 3.82 3.58 -1.38
CA ILE A 264 4.64 2.48 -0.86
C ILE A 264 5.79 2.21 -1.82
N ALA A 265 7.00 2.23 -1.29
CA ALA A 265 8.22 1.99 -2.07
C ALA A 265 9.29 1.25 -1.24
N PRO A 266 10.28 0.61 -1.87
CA PRO A 266 10.36 0.33 -3.30
C PRO A 266 9.31 -0.71 -3.74
N MET A 267 8.87 -0.58 -4.99
CA MET A 267 7.88 -1.45 -5.59
C MET A 267 8.52 -2.32 -6.69
N THR A 268 7.93 -3.49 -6.95
CA THR A 268 8.27 -4.30 -8.12
C THR A 268 7.01 -4.56 -8.96
N PHE A 269 7.20 -4.85 -10.23
CA PHE A 269 6.13 -5.19 -11.17
C PHE A 269 5.16 -6.24 -10.61
N PHE A 270 5.69 -7.26 -9.94
CA PHE A 270 4.89 -8.37 -9.43
C PHE A 270 3.96 -7.99 -8.26
N HIS A 271 4.28 -6.94 -7.50
CA HIS A 271 3.42 -6.47 -6.41
C HIS A 271 2.09 -5.90 -6.91
N LEU A 272 2.03 -5.46 -8.18
CA LEU A 272 0.79 -4.98 -8.79
C LEU A 272 -0.29 -6.06 -8.94
N PHE A 273 0.11 -7.33 -8.89
CA PHE A 273 -0.79 -8.49 -8.98
C PHE A 273 -1.16 -9.07 -7.61
N HIS A 274 -0.56 -8.56 -6.53
CA HIS A 274 -0.88 -8.99 -5.18
C HIS A 274 -2.11 -8.24 -4.66
N SER A 275 -3.00 -8.95 -4.00
CA SER A 275 -4.12 -8.37 -3.27
C SER A 275 -3.98 -8.70 -1.77
N PRO A 276 -4.43 -7.84 -0.85
CA PRO A 276 -4.50 -8.18 0.57
C PRO A 276 -5.27 -9.47 0.85
N GLU A 277 -6.28 -9.77 0.05
CA GLU A 277 -7.05 -11.02 0.15
C GLU A 277 -6.23 -12.29 -0.05
N ASP A 278 -5.10 -12.22 -0.77
CA ASP A 278 -4.21 -13.36 -0.96
C ASP A 278 -3.65 -13.89 0.37
N TYR A 279 -3.52 -13.00 1.38
CA TYR A 279 -2.98 -13.35 2.70
C TYR A 279 -4.06 -13.74 3.71
N ILE A 280 -5.33 -13.49 3.39
CA ILE A 280 -6.49 -13.83 4.22
C ILE A 280 -7.04 -15.21 3.79
N ASN A 281 -7.11 -15.45 2.49
CA ASN A 281 -7.63 -16.69 1.92
C ASN A 281 -6.68 -17.90 2.16
N ARG A 282 -7.19 -19.12 1.95
CA ARG A 282 -6.37 -20.33 1.95
C ARG A 282 -5.33 -20.25 0.83
N TRP A 283 -4.12 -20.71 1.09
CA TRP A 283 -2.96 -20.59 0.21
C TRP A 283 -3.18 -21.14 -1.21
N LEU A 284 -3.90 -22.26 -1.36
CA LEU A 284 -4.23 -22.85 -2.67
C LEU A 284 -5.15 -21.94 -3.49
N VAL A 285 -6.22 -21.43 -2.85
CA VAL A 285 -7.17 -20.51 -3.50
C VAL A 285 -6.47 -19.21 -3.90
N ALA A 286 -5.71 -18.63 -3.00
CA ALA A 286 -4.95 -17.41 -3.26
C ALA A 286 -3.93 -17.61 -4.41
N SER A 287 -3.25 -18.76 -4.45
CA SER A 287 -2.31 -19.09 -5.54
C SER A 287 -3.02 -19.23 -6.87
N PHE A 288 -4.17 -19.92 -6.91
CA PHE A 288 -4.96 -20.04 -8.13
C PHE A 288 -5.45 -18.69 -8.65
N LEU A 289 -6.04 -17.86 -7.78
CA LEU A 289 -6.51 -16.54 -8.16
C LEU A 289 -5.36 -15.63 -8.65
N ARG A 290 -4.18 -15.72 -8.02
CA ARG A 290 -2.99 -14.99 -8.44
C ARG A 290 -2.52 -15.42 -9.83
N LEU A 291 -2.50 -16.72 -10.13
CA LEU A 291 -2.18 -17.24 -11.48
C LEU A 291 -3.21 -16.77 -12.51
N VAL A 292 -4.49 -16.74 -12.16
CA VAL A 292 -5.54 -16.20 -13.04
C VAL A 292 -5.29 -14.72 -13.33
N ARG A 293 -4.88 -13.91 -12.35
CA ARG A 293 -4.54 -12.49 -12.58
C ARG A 293 -3.37 -12.31 -13.55
N TYR A 294 -2.29 -13.09 -13.42
CA TYR A 294 -1.18 -13.05 -14.38
C TYR A 294 -1.62 -13.46 -15.79
N LEU A 295 -2.39 -14.55 -15.90
CA LEU A 295 -2.95 -14.99 -17.17
C LEU A 295 -3.85 -13.91 -17.79
N SER A 296 -4.70 -13.29 -16.98
CA SER A 296 -5.60 -12.21 -17.40
C SER A 296 -4.84 -11.00 -17.91
N PHE A 297 -3.74 -10.61 -17.25
CA PHE A 297 -2.87 -9.54 -17.71
C PHE A 297 -2.31 -9.85 -19.11
N ILE A 298 -1.75 -11.06 -19.31
CA ILE A 298 -1.22 -11.47 -20.60
C ILE A 298 -2.33 -11.48 -21.67
N LEU A 299 -3.49 -12.07 -21.36
CA LEU A 299 -4.62 -12.11 -22.29
C LEU A 299 -5.11 -10.70 -22.65
N SER A 300 -5.18 -9.79 -21.69
CA SER A 300 -5.68 -8.42 -21.92
C SER A 300 -4.82 -7.63 -22.92
N ILE A 301 -3.51 -7.88 -22.97
CA ILE A 301 -2.61 -7.16 -23.90
C ILE A 301 -2.37 -7.91 -25.22
N THR A 302 -2.49 -9.25 -25.23
CA THR A 302 -2.05 -10.04 -26.39
C THR A 302 -3.19 -10.57 -27.25
N LEU A 303 -4.40 -10.74 -26.70
CA LEU A 303 -5.48 -11.47 -27.36
C LEU A 303 -5.92 -10.81 -28.68
N ILE A 304 -6.14 -9.50 -28.65
CA ILE A 304 -6.57 -8.74 -29.85
C ILE A 304 -5.41 -8.53 -30.83
N PRO A 305 -4.19 -8.13 -30.44
CA PRO A 305 -3.04 -8.12 -31.32
C PRO A 305 -2.78 -9.47 -32.01
N LEU A 306 -2.94 -10.59 -31.27
CA LEU A 306 -2.81 -11.92 -31.82
C LEU A 306 -3.87 -12.22 -32.87
N TYR A 307 -5.14 -11.84 -32.63
CA TYR A 307 -6.21 -11.95 -33.61
C TYR A 307 -5.87 -11.18 -34.89
N VAL A 308 -5.42 -9.91 -34.78
CA VAL A 308 -5.05 -9.09 -35.94
C VAL A 308 -3.86 -9.70 -36.66
N ALA A 309 -2.83 -10.17 -35.97
CA ALA A 309 -1.67 -10.82 -36.58
C ALA A 309 -2.04 -12.09 -37.36
N LEU A 310 -2.89 -12.94 -36.78
CA LEU A 310 -3.32 -14.19 -37.41
C LEU A 310 -4.22 -13.94 -38.61
N THR A 311 -5.17 -13.01 -38.50
CA THR A 311 -6.13 -12.75 -39.60
C THR A 311 -5.53 -11.94 -40.75
N THR A 312 -4.46 -11.15 -40.51
CA THR A 312 -3.86 -10.30 -41.55
C THR A 312 -2.68 -10.99 -42.26
N HIS A 313 -1.75 -11.58 -41.46
CA HIS A 313 -0.48 -12.07 -41.99
C HIS A 313 -0.32 -13.59 -41.95
N HIS A 314 -0.96 -14.27 -40.98
CA HIS A 314 -0.69 -15.68 -40.72
C HIS A 314 -1.98 -16.53 -40.67
N TYR A 315 -2.90 -16.29 -41.61
CA TYR A 315 -4.17 -17.03 -41.70
C TYR A 315 -3.97 -18.54 -41.87
N GLN A 316 -2.83 -18.97 -42.43
CA GLN A 316 -2.47 -20.37 -42.62
C GLN A 316 -2.27 -21.14 -41.29
N MET A 317 -1.98 -20.44 -40.18
CA MET A 317 -1.83 -21.04 -38.88
C MET A 317 -3.18 -21.34 -38.18
N VAL A 318 -4.27 -20.75 -38.71
CA VAL A 318 -5.60 -20.95 -38.15
C VAL A 318 -6.19 -22.25 -38.67
N PRO A 319 -6.73 -23.12 -37.78
CA PRO A 319 -7.42 -24.34 -38.22
C PRO A 319 -8.54 -24.01 -39.24
N LEU A 320 -8.65 -24.80 -40.32
CA LEU A 320 -9.56 -24.52 -41.43
C LEU A 320 -11.00 -24.24 -41.00
N GLN A 321 -11.50 -24.99 -40.04
CA GLN A 321 -12.86 -24.79 -39.50
C GLN A 321 -13.06 -23.39 -38.89
N ILE A 322 -12.09 -22.91 -38.12
CA ILE A 322 -12.12 -21.59 -37.54
C ILE A 322 -11.90 -20.52 -38.61
N LEU A 323 -11.02 -20.78 -39.57
CA LEU A 323 -10.76 -19.87 -40.68
C LEU A 323 -12.03 -19.59 -41.50
N PHE A 324 -12.83 -20.61 -41.79
CA PHE A 324 -14.11 -20.40 -42.47
C PHE A 324 -15.09 -19.54 -41.69
N VAL A 325 -15.17 -19.74 -40.36
CA VAL A 325 -15.99 -18.89 -39.46
C VAL A 325 -15.50 -17.46 -39.47
N LEU A 326 -14.18 -17.25 -39.45
CA LEU A 326 -13.59 -15.92 -39.54
C LEU A 326 -13.86 -15.23 -40.88
N LEU A 327 -13.71 -15.95 -42.01
CA LEU A 327 -13.99 -15.43 -43.33
C LEU A 327 -15.46 -15.05 -43.49
N ASP A 328 -16.39 -15.91 -43.09
CA ASP A 328 -17.82 -15.63 -43.11
C ASP A 328 -18.18 -14.41 -42.27
N SER A 329 -17.68 -14.36 -41.04
CA SER A 329 -17.90 -13.25 -40.09
C SER A 329 -17.38 -11.91 -40.62
N ARG A 330 -16.40 -11.93 -41.52
CA ARG A 330 -15.75 -10.73 -42.09
C ARG A 330 -16.17 -10.40 -43.53
N SER A 331 -16.89 -11.28 -44.17
CA SER A 331 -17.25 -11.14 -45.61
C SER A 331 -17.99 -9.85 -45.97
N LYS A 332 -18.67 -9.24 -44.98
CA LYS A 332 -19.48 -8.01 -45.15
C LYS A 332 -18.85 -6.77 -44.54
N LEU A 333 -17.61 -6.88 -43.99
CA LEU A 333 -16.97 -5.77 -43.30
C LEU A 333 -16.10 -4.93 -44.25
N PRO A 334 -16.24 -3.60 -44.24
CA PRO A 334 -15.44 -2.71 -45.11
C PRO A 334 -14.04 -2.45 -44.52
N PHE A 335 -13.81 -2.74 -43.20
CA PHE A 335 -12.58 -2.41 -42.52
C PHE A 335 -11.58 -3.56 -42.47
N THR A 336 -10.28 -3.21 -42.45
CA THR A 336 -9.22 -4.18 -42.17
C THR A 336 -9.28 -4.61 -40.70
N PRO A 337 -8.74 -5.80 -40.33
CA PRO A 337 -8.70 -6.27 -38.91
C PRO A 337 -8.14 -5.26 -37.93
N PHE A 338 -7.15 -4.47 -38.36
CA PHE A 338 -6.55 -3.43 -37.52
C PHE A 338 -7.53 -2.31 -37.19
N TRP A 339 -8.19 -1.72 -38.19
CA TRP A 339 -9.13 -0.62 -37.96
C TRP A 339 -10.37 -1.06 -37.20
N GLU A 340 -10.86 -2.25 -37.47
CA GLU A 340 -11.94 -2.90 -36.75
C GLU A 340 -11.60 -3.02 -35.24
N ALA A 341 -10.41 -3.58 -34.93
CA ALA A 341 -9.93 -3.73 -33.56
C ALA A 341 -9.67 -2.38 -32.89
N CYS A 342 -9.07 -1.43 -33.64
CA CYS A 342 -8.76 -0.10 -33.10
C CYS A 342 -10.04 0.66 -32.72
N CYS A 343 -11.07 0.69 -33.59
CA CYS A 343 -12.34 1.33 -33.27
C CYS A 343 -13.03 0.70 -32.06
N MET A 344 -13.04 -0.63 -31.96
CA MET A 344 -13.66 -1.32 -30.83
C MET A 344 -12.92 -1.07 -29.53
N LEU A 345 -11.58 -1.04 -29.53
CA LEU A 345 -10.80 -0.72 -28.37
C LEU A 345 -10.98 0.73 -27.91
N ILE A 346 -10.98 1.69 -28.82
CA ILE A 346 -11.26 3.10 -28.50
C ILE A 346 -12.65 3.23 -27.88
N THR A 347 -13.66 2.59 -28.47
CA THR A 347 -15.02 2.60 -27.91
C THR A 347 -15.05 2.01 -26.50
N LEU A 348 -14.34 0.91 -26.26
CA LEU A 348 -14.22 0.32 -24.94
C LEU A 348 -13.55 1.27 -23.94
N GLU A 349 -12.46 1.95 -24.33
CA GLU A 349 -11.79 2.91 -23.43
C GLU A 349 -12.67 4.13 -23.13
N ILE A 350 -13.41 4.63 -24.12
CA ILE A 350 -14.41 5.70 -23.90
C ILE A 350 -15.46 5.24 -22.89
N MET A 351 -15.97 4.01 -23.00
CA MET A 351 -16.94 3.46 -22.07
C MET A 351 -16.38 3.32 -20.65
N LYS A 352 -15.15 2.81 -20.52
CA LYS A 352 -14.46 2.70 -19.22
C LYS A 352 -14.29 4.07 -18.58
N GLU A 353 -13.78 5.07 -19.31
CA GLU A 353 -13.56 6.42 -18.78
C GLU A 353 -14.88 7.11 -18.42
N ALA A 354 -15.94 6.91 -19.22
CA ALA A 354 -17.28 7.43 -18.93
C ALA A 354 -17.85 6.80 -17.64
N SER A 355 -17.68 5.49 -17.45
CA SER A 355 -18.23 4.77 -16.29
C SER A 355 -17.62 5.24 -14.96
N LEU A 356 -16.36 5.69 -14.95
CA LEU A 356 -15.68 6.23 -13.76
C LEU A 356 -16.24 7.58 -13.31
N ARG A 357 -16.82 8.36 -14.25
CA ARG A 357 -17.36 9.70 -13.98
C ARG A 357 -18.85 9.71 -13.64
N MET A 358 -19.50 8.56 -13.75
CA MET A 358 -20.94 8.45 -13.51
C MET A 358 -21.23 7.97 -12.08
N PRO A 359 -22.36 8.38 -11.49
CA PRO A 359 -22.85 7.80 -10.24
C PRO A 359 -22.99 6.28 -10.39
N ALA A 360 -22.69 5.52 -9.34
CA ALA A 360 -22.60 4.04 -9.36
C ALA A 360 -23.82 3.36 -10.02
N LYS A 361 -25.04 3.85 -9.75
CA LYS A 361 -26.29 3.30 -10.33
C LYS A 361 -26.36 3.48 -11.87
N SER A 362 -25.88 4.62 -12.37
CA SER A 362 -25.87 4.92 -13.81
C SER A 362 -24.72 4.22 -14.53
N GLY A 363 -23.56 4.06 -13.87
CA GLY A 363 -22.41 3.33 -14.43
C GLY A 363 -22.72 1.86 -14.71
N GLN A 364 -23.46 1.19 -13.83
CA GLN A 364 -23.90 -0.20 -14.04
C GLN A 364 -24.83 -0.32 -15.26
N THR A 365 -25.75 0.61 -15.43
CA THR A 365 -26.67 0.65 -16.58
C THR A 365 -25.90 0.90 -17.89
N LEU A 366 -24.93 1.80 -17.88
CA LEU A 366 -24.07 2.07 -19.03
C LEU A 366 -23.27 0.83 -19.46
N GLY A 367 -22.74 0.07 -18.49
CA GLY A 367 -22.02 -1.18 -18.76
C GLY A 367 -22.88 -2.22 -19.49
N VAL A 368 -24.16 -2.36 -19.10
CA VAL A 368 -25.10 -3.28 -19.75
C VAL A 368 -25.51 -2.76 -21.14
N ILE A 369 -25.90 -1.49 -21.27
CA ILE A 369 -26.30 -0.88 -22.53
C ILE A 369 -25.09 -0.88 -23.52
N GLY A 370 -23.91 -0.45 -23.06
CA GLY A 370 -22.71 -0.43 -23.88
C GLY A 370 -22.30 -1.82 -24.35
N GLY A 371 -22.31 -2.83 -23.48
CA GLY A 371 -21.95 -4.19 -23.85
C GLY A 371 -22.91 -4.84 -24.84
N ILE A 372 -24.21 -4.73 -24.60
CA ILE A 372 -25.24 -5.39 -25.44
C ILE A 372 -25.58 -4.54 -26.67
N VAL A 373 -25.99 -3.29 -26.47
CA VAL A 373 -26.52 -2.45 -27.55
C VAL A 373 -25.43 -2.05 -28.53
N ILE A 374 -24.29 -1.53 -28.03
CA ILE A 374 -23.20 -1.11 -28.93
C ILE A 374 -22.56 -2.32 -29.59
N GLY A 375 -22.34 -3.43 -28.85
CA GLY A 375 -21.79 -4.65 -29.39
C GLY A 375 -22.65 -5.26 -30.48
N GLN A 376 -23.96 -5.38 -30.26
CA GLN A 376 -24.90 -5.91 -31.26
C GLN A 376 -25.05 -4.96 -32.46
N ALA A 377 -25.22 -3.67 -32.22
CA ALA A 377 -25.32 -2.67 -33.27
C ALA A 377 -24.06 -2.62 -34.16
N ALA A 378 -22.87 -2.76 -33.60
CA ALA A 378 -21.61 -2.80 -34.35
C ALA A 378 -21.54 -4.00 -35.28
N VAL A 379 -22.07 -5.17 -34.86
CA VAL A 379 -22.17 -6.36 -35.74
C VAL A 379 -23.22 -6.17 -36.85
N GLU A 380 -24.40 -5.70 -36.46
CA GLU A 380 -25.51 -5.53 -37.42
C GLU A 380 -25.19 -4.46 -38.49
N ALA A 381 -24.53 -3.39 -38.07
CA ALA A 381 -24.06 -2.33 -38.99
C ALA A 381 -22.82 -2.71 -39.81
N GLY A 382 -22.22 -3.88 -39.59
CA GLY A 382 -21.00 -4.29 -40.27
C GLY A 382 -19.76 -3.49 -39.91
N PHE A 383 -19.66 -2.98 -38.64
CA PHE A 383 -18.45 -2.30 -38.14
C PHE A 383 -17.46 -3.26 -37.53
N ALA A 384 -17.92 -4.36 -36.93
CA ALA A 384 -17.09 -5.33 -36.27
C ALA A 384 -17.56 -6.77 -36.49
N SER A 385 -16.60 -7.69 -36.57
CA SER A 385 -16.88 -9.11 -36.65
C SER A 385 -17.39 -9.67 -35.34
N LYS A 386 -18.27 -10.68 -35.42
CA LYS A 386 -18.78 -11.39 -34.23
C LYS A 386 -17.65 -11.93 -33.35
N VAL A 387 -16.61 -12.48 -34.01
CA VAL A 387 -15.44 -13.04 -33.30
C VAL A 387 -14.66 -11.98 -32.58
N LEU A 388 -14.40 -10.82 -33.20
CA LEU A 388 -13.66 -9.74 -32.56
C LEU A 388 -14.39 -9.22 -31.34
N ILE A 389 -15.72 -9.04 -31.36
CA ILE A 389 -16.48 -8.56 -30.19
C ILE A 389 -16.33 -9.49 -28.99
N VAL A 390 -16.35 -10.80 -29.25
CA VAL A 390 -16.11 -11.79 -28.17
C VAL A 390 -14.69 -11.64 -27.58
N LEU A 391 -13.67 -11.48 -28.45
CA LEU A 391 -12.28 -11.29 -28.02
C LEU A 391 -12.08 -9.97 -27.26
N VAL A 392 -12.71 -8.89 -27.73
CA VAL A 392 -12.71 -7.59 -27.02
C VAL A 392 -13.37 -7.72 -25.64
N GLY A 393 -14.52 -8.42 -25.56
CA GLY A 393 -15.20 -8.68 -24.30
C GLY A 393 -14.32 -9.46 -23.30
N ILE A 394 -13.68 -10.54 -23.76
CA ILE A 394 -12.75 -11.34 -22.93
C ILE A 394 -11.56 -10.49 -22.48
N SER A 395 -10.96 -9.72 -23.39
CA SER A 395 -9.82 -8.83 -23.09
C SER A 395 -10.21 -7.76 -22.06
N ALA A 396 -11.41 -7.17 -22.19
CA ALA A 396 -11.95 -6.20 -21.25
C ALA A 396 -12.12 -6.80 -19.86
N ILE A 397 -12.81 -7.94 -19.72
CA ILE A 397 -13.00 -8.64 -18.45
C ILE A 397 -11.64 -9.01 -17.82
N ALA A 398 -10.71 -9.50 -18.63
CA ALA A 398 -9.36 -9.84 -18.19
C ALA A 398 -8.62 -8.62 -17.64
N SER A 399 -8.80 -7.43 -18.22
CA SER A 399 -8.16 -6.21 -17.73
C SER A 399 -8.63 -5.77 -16.34
N PHE A 400 -9.89 -6.09 -15.95
CA PHE A 400 -10.43 -5.75 -14.63
C PHE A 400 -9.99 -6.70 -13.49
N LEU A 401 -9.44 -7.87 -13.82
CA LEU A 401 -8.97 -8.81 -12.81
C LEU A 401 -7.66 -8.40 -12.14
N VAL A 402 -6.94 -7.45 -12.72
CA VAL A 402 -5.71 -6.92 -12.11
C VAL A 402 -6.08 -5.92 -11.01
N PRO A 403 -5.67 -6.13 -9.75
CA PRO A 403 -6.18 -5.36 -8.61
C PRO A 403 -5.71 -3.91 -8.59
N ASN A 404 -4.56 -3.60 -9.19
CA ASN A 404 -4.01 -2.25 -9.18
C ASN A 404 -4.50 -1.44 -10.39
N TYR A 405 -5.18 -0.32 -10.12
CA TYR A 405 -5.76 0.55 -11.15
C TYR A 405 -4.70 1.19 -12.07
N MET A 406 -3.54 1.55 -11.54
CA MET A 406 -2.47 2.20 -12.30
C MET A 406 -1.93 1.31 -13.44
N ILE A 407 -1.80 0.00 -13.19
CA ILE A 407 -1.35 -0.94 -14.23
C ILE A 407 -2.39 -1.12 -15.31
N THR A 408 -3.68 -0.97 -15.02
CA THR A 408 -4.75 -1.08 -16.02
C THR A 408 -4.63 0.03 -17.06
N LYS A 409 -4.26 1.25 -16.66
CA LYS A 409 -3.98 2.35 -17.60
C LYS A 409 -2.72 2.11 -18.42
N ALA A 410 -1.63 1.66 -17.79
CA ALA A 410 -0.41 1.28 -18.51
C ALA A 410 -0.68 0.16 -19.53
N ASN A 411 -1.53 -0.81 -19.15
CA ASN A 411 -1.94 -1.93 -20.00
C ASN A 411 -2.61 -1.46 -21.30
N THR A 412 -3.47 -0.45 -21.26
CA THR A 412 -4.11 0.14 -22.44
C THR A 412 -3.09 0.65 -23.45
N ILE A 413 -2.07 1.39 -22.99
CA ILE A 413 -1.02 1.93 -23.88
C ILE A 413 -0.21 0.80 -24.50
N VAL A 414 0.18 -0.20 -23.70
CA VAL A 414 0.91 -1.38 -24.18
C VAL A 414 0.08 -2.15 -25.22
N HIS A 415 -1.23 -2.30 -24.98
CA HIS A 415 -2.14 -2.99 -25.87
C HIS A 415 -2.21 -2.31 -27.27
N PHE A 416 -2.38 -0.98 -27.33
CA PHE A 416 -2.35 -0.24 -28.58
C PHE A 416 -0.99 -0.34 -29.28
N ALA A 417 0.12 -0.27 -28.54
CA ALA A 417 1.44 -0.44 -29.13
C ALA A 417 1.63 -1.84 -29.74
N LEU A 418 1.20 -2.89 -29.04
CA LEU A 418 1.21 -4.27 -29.56
C LEU A 418 0.29 -4.44 -30.77
N LEU A 419 -0.88 -3.80 -30.77
CA LEU A 419 -1.81 -3.83 -31.88
C LEU A 419 -1.20 -3.23 -33.16
N ILE A 420 -0.50 -2.09 -33.04
CA ILE A 420 0.22 -1.46 -34.15
C ILE A 420 1.31 -2.39 -34.67
N LEU A 421 2.15 -2.94 -33.81
CA LEU A 421 3.20 -3.87 -34.18
C LEU A 421 2.65 -5.14 -34.85
N ALA A 422 1.53 -5.66 -34.35
CA ALA A 422 0.84 -6.81 -34.92
C ALA A 422 0.29 -6.53 -36.32
N SER A 423 -0.19 -5.33 -36.58
CA SER A 423 -0.70 -4.91 -37.86
C SER A 423 0.39 -4.83 -38.94
N TYR A 424 1.59 -4.38 -38.61
CA TYR A 424 2.69 -4.23 -39.56
C TYR A 424 3.52 -5.51 -39.75
N LEU A 425 3.82 -6.21 -38.64
CA LEU A 425 4.76 -7.34 -38.61
C LEU A 425 4.09 -8.70 -38.33
N GLY A 426 2.77 -8.71 -38.15
CA GLY A 426 2.05 -9.92 -37.80
C GLY A 426 2.48 -10.52 -36.47
N LEU A 427 2.63 -11.83 -36.41
CA LEU A 427 3.02 -12.56 -35.20
C LEU A 427 4.42 -12.14 -34.70
N LEU A 428 5.35 -11.87 -35.65
CA LEU A 428 6.68 -11.37 -35.32
C LEU A 428 6.58 -10.04 -34.56
N GLY A 429 5.66 -9.14 -34.93
CA GLY A 429 5.41 -7.89 -34.24
C GLY A 429 4.93 -8.07 -32.80
N VAL A 430 4.05 -9.04 -32.56
CA VAL A 430 3.58 -9.38 -31.21
C VAL A 430 4.75 -9.88 -30.35
N VAL A 431 5.55 -10.79 -30.89
CA VAL A 431 6.73 -11.34 -30.16
C VAL A 431 7.76 -10.25 -29.85
N LEU A 432 8.11 -9.42 -30.86
CA LEU A 432 9.03 -8.30 -30.68
C LEU A 432 8.49 -7.29 -29.66
N GLY A 433 7.20 -6.97 -29.71
CA GLY A 433 6.57 -6.07 -28.75
C GLY A 433 6.63 -6.59 -27.30
N ILE A 434 6.41 -7.90 -27.10
CA ILE A 434 6.58 -8.53 -25.78
C ILE A 434 8.04 -8.48 -25.33
N ILE A 435 8.99 -8.73 -26.21
CA ILE A 435 10.43 -8.63 -25.89
C ILE A 435 10.79 -7.19 -25.49
N LEU A 436 10.33 -6.20 -26.23
CA LEU A 436 10.56 -4.79 -25.92
C LEU A 436 9.94 -4.41 -24.56
N LEU A 437 8.72 -4.91 -24.28
CA LEU A 437 8.08 -4.74 -22.98
C LEU A 437 8.93 -5.33 -21.83
N LEU A 438 9.44 -6.54 -21.99
CA LEU A 438 10.30 -7.19 -20.99
C LEU A 438 11.61 -6.44 -20.79
N ILE A 439 12.23 -5.94 -21.87
CA ILE A 439 13.45 -5.11 -21.80
C ILE A 439 13.13 -3.82 -21.04
N HIS A 440 12.04 -3.15 -21.35
CA HIS A 440 11.62 -1.93 -20.66
C HIS A 440 11.40 -2.18 -19.16
N LEU A 441 10.61 -3.20 -18.80
CA LEU A 441 10.36 -3.55 -17.38
C LEU A 441 11.64 -3.91 -16.61
N ASN A 442 12.60 -4.56 -17.27
CA ASN A 442 13.88 -4.91 -16.66
C ASN A 442 14.79 -3.69 -16.48
N GLY A 443 14.63 -2.65 -17.29
CA GLY A 443 15.37 -1.40 -17.19
C GLY A 443 14.83 -0.44 -16.12
N LEU A 444 13.61 -0.67 -15.62
CA LEU A 444 12.99 0.19 -14.61
C LEU A 444 13.54 -0.07 -13.21
N SER A 445 13.49 0.98 -12.39
CA SER A 445 13.79 0.91 -10.96
C SER A 445 12.74 1.67 -10.13
N SER A 446 12.63 1.33 -8.85
CA SER A 446 11.85 2.04 -7.85
C SER A 446 12.75 2.33 -6.65
N LEU A 447 13.05 3.59 -6.35
CA LEU A 447 14.06 4.00 -5.39
C LEU A 447 15.40 3.27 -5.62
N ARG A 448 15.88 3.25 -6.88
CA ARG A 448 17.08 2.55 -7.34
C ARG A 448 17.06 1.02 -7.08
N GLN A 449 15.90 0.44 -6.76
CA GLN A 449 15.71 -1.00 -6.63
C GLN A 449 15.19 -1.57 -7.96
N PRO A 450 15.76 -2.67 -8.50
CA PRO A 450 15.27 -3.25 -9.75
C PRO A 450 13.79 -3.58 -9.72
N TYR A 451 13.05 -3.06 -10.69
CA TYR A 451 11.59 -3.17 -10.76
C TYR A 451 11.09 -4.58 -11.09
N PHE A 452 11.90 -5.35 -11.86
CA PHE A 452 11.55 -6.70 -12.28
C PHE A 452 12.07 -7.79 -11.31
N ALA A 453 12.55 -7.38 -10.13
CA ALA A 453 12.86 -8.31 -9.05
C ALA A 453 11.58 -9.00 -8.54
N PRO A 454 11.63 -10.28 -8.15
CA PRO A 454 12.78 -11.16 -7.95
C PRO A 454 13.13 -12.03 -9.17
N VAL A 455 12.59 -11.74 -10.36
CA VAL A 455 12.91 -12.48 -11.59
C VAL A 455 14.23 -12.00 -12.19
N ALA A 456 14.43 -10.71 -12.27
CA ALA A 456 15.68 -10.10 -12.70
C ALA A 456 16.01 -8.88 -11.81
N PRO A 457 17.06 -8.95 -10.97
CA PRO A 457 17.93 -10.11 -10.70
C PRO A 457 17.22 -11.27 -10.02
N PHE A 458 17.74 -12.48 -10.20
CA PHE A 458 17.11 -13.71 -9.77
C PHE A 458 17.29 -14.00 -8.28
N PHE A 459 16.18 -14.04 -7.53
CA PHE A 459 16.16 -14.37 -6.10
C PHE A 459 15.26 -15.59 -5.84
N TRP A 460 15.81 -16.80 -5.90
CA TRP A 460 15.05 -18.05 -5.76
C TRP A 460 14.16 -18.14 -4.51
N ARG A 461 14.62 -17.62 -3.38
CA ARG A 461 13.86 -17.68 -2.12
C ARG A 461 12.58 -16.84 -2.12
N ASP A 462 12.56 -15.77 -2.93
CA ASP A 462 11.43 -14.85 -2.99
C ASP A 462 10.32 -15.34 -3.93
N TRP A 463 10.62 -16.37 -4.75
CA TRP A 463 9.63 -17.02 -5.62
C TRP A 463 8.49 -17.70 -4.87
N LYS A 464 8.66 -18.00 -3.55
CA LYS A 464 7.63 -18.56 -2.69
C LYS A 464 6.41 -17.67 -2.49
N ASP A 465 6.51 -16.39 -2.84
CA ASP A 465 5.41 -15.43 -2.76
C ASP A 465 5.27 -14.61 -4.06
N LEU A 466 5.75 -15.15 -5.17
CA LEU A 466 5.68 -14.49 -6.47
C LEU A 466 4.41 -14.93 -7.22
N PHE A 467 4.49 -16.05 -7.94
CA PHE A 467 3.36 -16.60 -8.69
C PHE A 467 2.44 -17.46 -7.81
N ILE A 468 3.03 -18.19 -6.90
CA ILE A 468 2.35 -19.07 -5.95
C ILE A 468 2.60 -18.50 -4.55
N ARG A 469 1.52 -18.28 -3.80
CA ARG A 469 1.62 -17.90 -2.40
C ARG A 469 1.83 -19.15 -1.55
N ALA A 470 3.04 -19.32 -1.00
CA ALA A 470 3.32 -20.43 -0.08
C ALA A 470 2.50 -20.32 1.22
N PRO A 471 2.23 -21.43 1.93
CA PRO A 471 1.63 -21.39 3.26
C PRO A 471 2.38 -20.44 4.21
N MET A 472 1.65 -19.68 5.06
CA MET A 472 2.23 -18.70 5.99
C MET A 472 3.43 -19.22 6.81
N PRO A 473 3.43 -20.44 7.34
CA PRO A 473 4.58 -20.97 8.08
C PRO A 473 5.86 -21.12 7.25
N LEU A 474 5.77 -21.14 5.92
CA LEU A 474 6.92 -21.21 5.00
C LEU A 474 7.43 -19.82 4.58
N LEU A 475 6.64 -18.76 4.77
CA LEU A 475 7.02 -17.35 4.50
C LEU A 475 7.82 -16.75 5.67
N ARG A 476 8.88 -17.44 6.08
CA ARG A 476 9.71 -17.06 7.24
C ARG A 476 10.67 -15.93 6.96
N SER A 477 11.10 -15.77 5.72
CA SER A 477 12.02 -14.70 5.30
C SER A 477 11.25 -13.48 4.82
N ARG A 478 11.82 -12.29 5.04
CA ARG A 478 11.45 -11.08 4.32
C ARG A 478 11.98 -11.14 2.90
N PRO A 479 11.38 -10.41 1.94
CA PRO A 479 11.87 -10.39 0.56
C PRO A 479 13.33 -9.98 0.51
N LEU A 480 14.17 -10.86 -0.09
CA LEU A 480 15.61 -10.65 -0.10
C LEU A 480 16.03 -9.54 -1.06
N PHE A 481 15.26 -9.32 -2.12
CA PHE A 481 15.52 -8.24 -3.08
C PHE A 481 15.46 -6.84 -2.43
N LEU A 482 14.73 -6.66 -1.32
CA LEU A 482 14.71 -5.40 -0.55
C LEU A 482 15.98 -5.18 0.28
N ASN A 483 16.86 -6.17 0.37
CA ASN A 483 18.04 -6.17 1.25
C ASN A 483 17.74 -5.71 2.69
N PRO A 484 16.72 -6.32 3.36
CA PRO A 484 16.34 -5.91 4.70
C PRO A 484 17.47 -6.24 5.69
N LEU A 485 17.65 -5.37 6.70
CA LEU A 485 18.67 -5.60 7.75
C LEU A 485 18.35 -6.89 8.52
N LYS A 486 17.08 -7.11 8.87
CA LYS A 486 16.61 -8.33 9.53
C LYS A 486 15.90 -9.23 8.53
N LYS A 487 16.61 -10.24 8.02
CA LYS A 487 16.11 -11.14 6.96
C LYS A 487 15.00 -12.09 7.40
N TRP A 488 14.95 -12.49 8.69
CA TRP A 488 13.98 -13.44 9.22
C TRP A 488 12.86 -12.72 9.99
N ARG A 489 11.62 -13.19 9.84
CA ARG A 489 10.45 -12.61 10.52
C ARG A 489 10.39 -12.98 11.99
N TYR A 490 10.90 -14.16 12.37
CA TYR A 490 10.98 -14.65 13.75
C TYR A 490 12.27 -15.42 13.99
N SER A 491 12.77 -15.31 15.22
CA SER A 491 13.86 -16.17 15.66
C SER A 491 13.33 -17.60 15.83
N ARG A 492 14.08 -18.59 15.37
CA ARG A 492 13.83 -19.99 15.76
C ARG A 492 13.85 -20.04 17.29
N ARG A 493 12.70 -20.07 17.94
CA ARG A 493 12.67 -20.70 19.25
C ARG A 493 12.92 -22.18 18.96
N ARG A 494 14.06 -22.65 19.43
CA ARG A 494 14.36 -24.09 19.53
C ARG A 494 13.41 -24.73 20.54
#